data_fadb249e2850d365175c87872d6f9cc5
#
_entry.id   fadb249e2850d365175c87872d6f9cc5
#
_cell.length_a   1.000
_cell.length_b   1.000
_cell.length_c   1.000
_cell.angle_alpha   90.00
_cell.angle_beta   90.00
_cell.angle_gamma   90.00
#
_symmetry.space_group_name_H-M   'P 1'
#
loop_
_entity.id
_entity.type
_entity.pdbx_description
1 polymer ?
#
loop_
_entity_poly.entity_id
_entity_poly.type
_entity_poly.pdbx_seq_one_letter_code
_entity_poly.pdbx_strand_id
1 'polypeptide(L)'
;MELACRLTELAGHPVLHVQGEIDLATLPVFRDHLTRLVTAHPGATVAVDLDGTTALDDAGIGMILGAAGRARLGGGDLVLVCTDPRLLGRFTTTRLDRAVDVVAHVPR
;
A
#
# COMPACT_ATOMS: atom_id res chain seq x y z
N MET A 1 -9.68 -11.31 -13.20
CA MET A 1 -9.30 -11.49 -11.79
C MET A 1 -9.81 -10.32 -11.00
N GLU A 2 -10.22 -10.55 -9.79
CA GLU A 2 -10.83 -9.53 -8.95
C GLU A 2 -9.83 -9.01 -7.92
N LEU A 3 -9.98 -7.74 -7.60
CA LEU A 3 -9.26 -7.10 -6.51
C LEU A 3 -10.29 -6.55 -5.53
N ALA A 4 -10.20 -6.96 -4.28
CA ALA A 4 -11.04 -6.43 -3.21
C ALA A 4 -10.20 -5.53 -2.32
N CYS A 5 -10.71 -4.33 -2.07
CA CYS A 5 -10.07 -3.36 -1.19
C CYS A 5 -11.06 -2.95 -0.10
N ARG A 6 -10.59 -2.92 1.13
CA ARG A 6 -11.38 -2.56 2.29
C ARG A 6 -10.63 -1.56 3.15
N LEU A 7 -11.31 -0.49 3.51
CA LEU A 7 -10.74 0.53 4.39
C LEU A 7 -11.18 0.29 5.82
N THR A 8 -10.23 0.27 6.74
CA THR A 8 -10.47 0.18 8.18
C THR A 8 -9.61 1.18 8.93
N GLU A 9 -9.71 1.18 10.24
CA GLU A 9 -8.85 1.97 11.11
C GLU A 9 -8.30 1.04 12.20
N LEU A 10 -6.98 1.03 12.37
CA LEU A 10 -6.31 0.25 13.40
C LEU A 10 -5.28 1.14 14.11
N ALA A 11 -5.31 1.14 15.43
CA ALA A 11 -4.38 1.93 16.27
C ALA A 11 -4.34 3.41 15.86
N GLY A 12 -5.48 3.95 15.42
CA GLY A 12 -5.58 5.33 14.97
C GLY A 12 -5.10 5.59 13.54
N HIS A 13 -4.71 4.56 12.80
CA HIS A 13 -4.25 4.71 11.41
C HIS A 13 -5.29 4.21 10.42
N PRO A 14 -5.56 4.96 9.33
CA PRO A 14 -6.32 4.44 8.21
C PRO A 14 -5.55 3.30 7.54
N VAL A 15 -6.22 2.17 7.27
CA VAL A 15 -5.60 0.98 6.68
C VAL A 15 -6.41 0.54 5.47
N LEU A 16 -5.75 0.42 4.34
CA LEU A 16 -6.31 -0.19 3.14
C LEU A 16 -5.88 -1.65 3.09
N HIS A 17 -6.83 -2.56 3.24
CA HIS A 17 -6.59 -3.99 3.08
C HIS A 17 -6.83 -4.37 1.63
N VAL A 18 -5.82 -4.95 1.00
CA VAL A 18 -5.88 -5.36 -0.41
C VAL A 18 -5.87 -6.88 -0.49
N GLN A 19 -6.82 -7.44 -1.22
CA GLN A 19 -6.97 -8.87 -1.39
C GLN A 19 -7.16 -9.20 -2.87
N GLY A 20 -6.35 -10.12 -3.38
CA GLY A 20 -6.38 -10.55 -4.77
C GLY A 20 -5.13 -10.18 -5.54
N GLU A 21 -5.26 -9.98 -6.83
CA GLU A 21 -4.12 -9.69 -7.72
C GLU A 21 -4.10 -8.22 -8.12
N ILE A 22 -2.93 -7.60 -7.96
CA ILE A 22 -2.67 -6.27 -8.51
C ILE A 22 -1.95 -6.48 -9.84
N ASP A 23 -2.71 -6.42 -10.92
CA ASP A 23 -2.25 -6.64 -12.28
C ASP A 23 -2.78 -5.54 -13.20
N LEU A 24 -2.49 -5.65 -14.49
CA LEU A 24 -2.87 -4.63 -15.48
C LEU A 24 -4.40 -4.36 -15.46
N ALA A 25 -5.21 -5.39 -15.27
CA ALA A 25 -6.68 -5.26 -15.27
C ALA A 25 -7.20 -4.56 -14.00
N THR A 26 -6.52 -4.73 -12.85
CA THR A 26 -6.97 -4.21 -11.56
C THR A 26 -6.27 -2.92 -11.13
N LEU A 27 -5.23 -2.49 -11.86
CA LEU A 27 -4.49 -1.26 -11.53
C LEU A 27 -5.38 -0.03 -11.35
N PRO A 28 -6.40 0.23 -12.19
CA PRO A 28 -7.26 1.39 -11.98
C PRO A 28 -8.01 1.36 -10.65
N VAL A 29 -8.46 0.19 -10.22
CA VAL A 29 -9.13 0.01 -8.93
C VAL A 29 -8.16 0.27 -7.78
N PHE A 30 -6.97 -0.30 -7.86
CA PHE A 30 -5.93 -0.10 -6.85
C PHE A 30 -5.53 1.36 -6.73
N ARG A 31 -5.30 2.04 -7.87
CA ARG A 31 -4.95 3.46 -7.89
C ARG A 31 -6.03 4.31 -7.24
N ASP A 32 -7.30 4.04 -7.54
CA ASP A 32 -8.41 4.79 -7.00
C ASP A 32 -8.45 4.69 -5.47
N HIS A 33 -8.29 3.49 -4.94
CA HIS A 33 -8.27 3.27 -3.49
C HIS A 33 -7.06 3.92 -2.83
N LEU A 34 -5.87 3.82 -3.42
CA LEU A 34 -4.68 4.49 -2.90
C LEU A 34 -4.85 6.01 -2.86
N THR A 35 -5.39 6.58 -3.93
CA THR A 35 -5.61 8.02 -4.02
C THR A 35 -6.57 8.48 -2.93
N ARG A 36 -7.68 7.77 -2.74
CA ARG A 36 -8.65 8.11 -1.69
C ARG A 36 -8.05 7.97 -0.30
N LEU A 37 -7.26 6.92 -0.07
CA LEU A 37 -6.61 6.70 1.22
C LEU A 37 -5.76 7.91 1.61
N VAL A 38 -4.97 8.42 0.69
CA VAL A 38 -4.07 9.56 0.94
C VAL A 38 -4.85 10.88 1.02
N THR A 39 -5.75 11.13 0.07
CA THR A 39 -6.45 12.42 -0.01
C THR A 39 -7.48 12.61 1.09
N ALA A 40 -8.09 11.54 1.59
CA ALA A 40 -9.07 11.61 2.68
C ALA A 40 -8.42 11.76 4.06
N HIS A 41 -7.11 11.53 4.18
CA HIS A 41 -6.42 11.54 5.47
C HIS A 41 -5.12 12.36 5.40
N PRO A 42 -5.23 13.67 5.10
CA PRO A 42 -4.03 14.52 4.99
C PRO A 42 -3.31 14.59 6.33
N GLY A 43 -1.99 14.51 6.29
CA GLY A 43 -1.15 14.58 7.49
C GLY A 43 -1.07 13.28 8.28
N ALA A 44 -1.84 12.25 7.92
CA ALA A 44 -1.87 10.98 8.64
C ALA A 44 -0.79 10.03 8.11
N THR A 45 -0.39 9.10 8.98
CA THR A 45 0.32 7.89 8.54
C THR A 45 -0.73 6.86 8.14
N VAL A 46 -0.78 6.54 6.85
CA VAL A 46 -1.70 5.55 6.31
C VAL A 46 -0.97 4.24 6.07
N ALA A 47 -1.68 3.13 6.18
CA ALA A 47 -1.11 1.81 5.97
C ALA A 47 -1.78 1.10 4.80
N VAL A 48 -1.01 0.38 4.01
CA VAL A 48 -1.51 -0.50 2.95
C VAL A 48 -1.13 -1.92 3.33
N ASP A 49 -2.12 -2.74 3.61
CA ASP A 49 -1.94 -4.14 3.99
C ASP A 49 -2.00 -5.01 2.74
N LEU A 50 -0.87 -5.62 2.40
CA LEU A 50 -0.71 -6.44 1.20
C LEU A 50 -0.68 -7.96 1.51
N ASP A 51 -0.96 -8.36 2.75
CA ASP A 51 -0.89 -9.79 3.10
C ASP A 51 -1.95 -10.65 2.39
N GLY A 52 -3.04 -10.04 1.91
CA GLY A 52 -4.01 -10.73 1.06
C GLY A 52 -3.72 -10.64 -0.43
N THR A 53 -2.60 -10.03 -0.83
CA THR A 53 -2.23 -9.84 -2.23
C THR A 53 -1.47 -11.06 -2.73
N THR A 54 -1.96 -11.68 -3.80
CA THR A 54 -1.37 -12.90 -4.36
C THR A 54 -0.41 -12.62 -5.51
N ALA A 55 -0.54 -11.46 -6.16
CA ALA A 55 0.37 -11.02 -7.21
C ALA A 55 0.44 -9.49 -7.21
N LEU A 56 1.61 -8.96 -7.53
CA LEU A 56 1.86 -7.52 -7.56
C LEU A 56 2.71 -7.17 -8.77
N ASP A 57 2.12 -6.47 -9.73
CA ASP A 57 2.80 -5.96 -10.91
C ASP A 57 3.73 -4.79 -10.54
N ASP A 58 4.79 -4.59 -11.32
CA ASP A 58 5.73 -3.47 -11.12
C ASP A 58 5.04 -2.12 -11.18
N ALA A 59 4.00 -1.98 -12.01
CA ALA A 59 3.22 -0.76 -12.06
C ALA A 59 2.50 -0.48 -10.72
N GLY A 60 2.08 -1.53 -10.02
CA GLY A 60 1.51 -1.40 -8.68
C GLY A 60 2.54 -0.90 -7.66
N ILE A 61 3.78 -1.35 -7.77
CA ILE A 61 4.89 -0.85 -6.94
C ILE A 61 5.09 0.65 -7.20
N GLY A 62 5.08 1.06 -8.46
CA GLY A 62 5.18 2.48 -8.82
C GLY A 62 4.04 3.32 -8.24
N MET A 63 2.83 2.78 -8.22
CA MET A 63 1.67 3.46 -7.62
C MET A 63 1.82 3.63 -6.10
N ILE A 64 2.37 2.63 -5.42
CA ILE A 64 2.65 2.71 -3.98
C ILE A 64 3.69 3.81 -3.71
N LEU A 65 4.75 3.85 -4.50
CA LEU A 65 5.77 4.90 -4.38
C LEU A 65 5.18 6.29 -4.59
N GLY A 66 4.33 6.45 -5.59
CA GLY A 66 3.65 7.71 -5.86
C GLY A 66 2.72 8.13 -4.72
N ALA A 67 1.96 7.19 -4.16
CA ALA A 67 1.08 7.46 -3.04
C ALA A 67 1.87 7.86 -1.78
N ALA A 68 3.00 7.19 -1.52
CA ALA A 68 3.88 7.55 -0.40
C ALA A 68 4.42 8.97 -0.55
N GLY A 69 4.84 9.33 -1.76
CA GLY A 69 5.30 10.69 -2.04
C GLY A 69 4.23 11.73 -1.78
N ARG A 70 3.00 11.49 -2.22
CA ARG A 70 1.88 12.41 -1.97
C ARG A 70 1.53 12.51 -0.49
N ALA A 71 1.56 11.40 0.24
CA ALA A 71 1.32 11.42 1.68
C ALA A 71 2.35 12.29 2.40
N ARG A 72 3.63 12.17 2.04
CA ARG A 72 4.71 12.95 2.63
C ARG A 72 4.60 14.43 2.30
N LEU A 73 4.20 14.78 1.07
CA LEU A 73 3.96 16.17 0.70
C LEU A 73 2.86 16.81 1.55
N GLY A 74 1.89 16.03 1.97
CA GLY A 74 0.82 16.47 2.87
C GLY A 74 1.18 16.45 4.35
N GLY A 75 2.42 16.12 4.70
CA GLY A 75 2.88 16.05 6.09
C GLY A 75 2.63 14.72 6.78
N GLY A 76 2.16 13.72 6.04
CA GLY A 76 1.94 12.35 6.54
C GLY A 76 2.99 11.37 6.06
N ASP A 77 2.64 10.11 6.02
CA ASP A 77 3.48 9.03 5.51
C ASP A 77 2.62 7.85 5.07
N LEU A 78 3.26 6.89 4.41
CA LEU A 78 2.63 5.63 4.03
C LEU A 78 3.55 4.50 4.44
N VAL A 79 2.97 3.47 5.09
CA VAL A 79 3.69 2.25 5.42
C VAL A 79 3.02 1.05 4.76
N LEU A 80 3.80 0.03 4.43
CA LEU A 80 3.29 -1.24 3.93
C LEU A 80 3.27 -2.26 5.04
N VAL A 81 2.17 -2.99 5.15
CA VAL A 81 2.05 -4.14 6.04
C VAL A 81 2.15 -5.39 5.18
N CYS A 82 3.18 -6.17 5.37
CA CYS A 82 3.41 -7.36 4.57
C CYS A 82 4.30 -8.35 5.33
N THR A 83 3.89 -9.62 5.35
CA THR A 83 4.67 -10.72 5.92
C THR A 83 4.97 -11.80 4.88
N ASP A 84 4.46 -11.68 3.67
CA ASP A 84 4.67 -12.67 2.59
C ASP A 84 6.11 -12.60 2.08
N PRO A 85 6.91 -13.68 2.22
CA PRO A 85 8.31 -13.66 1.79
C PRO A 85 8.51 -13.37 0.30
N ARG A 86 7.56 -13.76 -0.55
CA ARG A 86 7.66 -13.51 -2.00
C ARG A 86 7.55 -12.02 -2.30
N LEU A 87 6.61 -11.34 -1.66
CA LEU A 87 6.45 -9.90 -1.83
C LEU A 87 7.61 -9.15 -1.18
N LEU A 88 8.04 -9.56 0.03
CA LEU A 88 9.18 -8.95 0.70
C LEU A 88 10.45 -9.03 -0.17
N GLY A 89 10.66 -10.17 -0.83
CA GLY A 89 11.78 -10.34 -1.77
C GLY A 89 11.70 -9.35 -2.94
N ARG A 90 10.51 -9.13 -3.48
CA ARG A 90 10.32 -8.15 -4.56
C ARG A 90 10.55 -6.71 -4.08
N PHE A 91 10.15 -6.39 -2.87
CA PHE A 91 10.39 -5.05 -2.31
C PHE A 91 11.88 -4.78 -2.17
N THR A 92 12.66 -5.78 -1.79
CA THR A 92 14.13 -5.67 -1.73
C THR A 92 14.71 -5.51 -3.13
N THR A 93 14.32 -6.35 -4.07
CA THR A 93 14.83 -6.32 -5.46
C THR A 93 14.53 -5.00 -6.16
N THR A 94 13.34 -4.45 -5.95
CA THR A 94 12.92 -3.19 -6.55
C THR A 94 13.33 -1.96 -5.72
N ARG A 95 13.92 -2.17 -4.55
CA ARG A 95 14.31 -1.14 -3.59
C ARG A 95 13.13 -0.33 -3.04
N LEU A 96 11.92 -0.86 -3.14
CA LEU A 96 10.75 -0.22 -2.55
C LEU A 96 10.93 -0.06 -1.04
N ASP A 97 11.52 -1.05 -0.38
CA ASP A 97 11.74 -1.05 1.07
C ASP A 97 12.70 0.04 1.56
N ARG A 98 13.44 0.69 0.66
CA ARG A 98 14.26 1.86 0.99
C ARG A 98 13.47 3.17 0.95
N ALA A 99 12.39 3.19 0.18
CA ALA A 99 11.57 4.39 0.02
C ALA A 99 10.33 4.39 0.92
N VAL A 100 9.87 3.20 1.31
CA VAL A 100 8.64 3.01 2.10
C VAL A 100 8.94 2.01 3.21
N ASP A 101 8.51 2.32 4.43
CA ASP A 101 8.65 1.38 5.55
C ASP A 101 7.75 0.17 5.33
N VAL A 102 8.33 -1.01 5.46
CA VAL A 102 7.61 -2.29 5.40
C VAL A 102 7.62 -2.89 6.79
N VAL A 103 6.45 -3.14 7.34
CA VAL A 103 6.27 -3.61 8.71
C VAL A 103 5.40 -4.86 8.72
N ALA A 104 5.49 -5.64 9.81
CA ALA A 104 4.71 -6.87 9.95
C ALA A 104 3.27 -6.61 10.39
N HIS A 105 3.03 -5.50 11.07
CA HIS A 105 1.71 -5.08 11.51
C HIS A 105 1.61 -3.56 11.59
N VAL A 106 0.38 -3.08 11.59
CA VAL A 106 0.12 -1.63 11.65
C VAL A 106 0.82 -1.04 12.88
N PRO A 107 1.53 0.08 12.73
CA PRO A 107 2.19 0.75 13.86
C PRO A 107 1.19 1.17 14.93
N ARG A 108 1.63 1.09 16.16
CA ARG A 108 0.82 1.51 17.32
C ARG A 108 1.09 2.94 17.71
#